data_23363c52f24d8e1ff7db8c3924b51666
#
_entry.id   23363c52f24d8e1ff7db8c3924b51666
#
_cell.length_a   1.000
_cell.length_b   1.000
_cell.length_c   1.000
_cell.angle_alpha   90.00
_cell.angle_beta   90.00
_cell.angle_gamma   90.00
#
_symmetry.space_group_name_H-M   'P 1'
#
loop_
_entity.id
_entity.type
_entity.pdbx_description
1 polymer ?
#
loop_
_entity_poly.entity_id
_entity_poly.type
_entity_poly.pdbx_seq_one_letter_code
_entity_poly.pdbx_strand_id
1 'polypeptide(L)'
;MTGTPAAVVLGASGSVGNALIKELIRNGSFKPIVTLVRRSQPDQVARARDAGVELRETLVSTMEPVGLEAATGEAVRSLAGDVVGLSVLGVGAGTAKLTLDEHRAVDVQLNAAFARGLKASGRVKHLAFMSAAGANPTAAATGSGAAGMARYARVKGEAEEAVKESGPAVVSIFRPAMIIGSQHTPWLLEKVLPLFSFVTPAKYRSITVEQIAKAMIATSLSTPAKSDVYHYPQMMALNR
;
A
#
# COMPACT_ATOMS: atom_id res chain seq x y z
N MET A 1 -23.99 7.89 3.26
CA MET A 1 -22.81 7.82 4.18
C MET A 1 -22.88 9.02 5.09
N THR A 2 -23.06 8.84 6.39
CA THR A 2 -23.39 9.92 7.34
C THR A 2 -22.19 10.43 8.15
N GLY A 3 -20.99 10.25 7.68
CA GLY A 3 -19.78 10.72 8.36
C GLY A 3 -18.52 10.60 7.53
N THR A 4 -17.43 11.25 7.97
CA THR A 4 -16.10 11.12 7.38
C THR A 4 -15.56 9.71 7.69
N PRO A 5 -15.15 8.91 6.69
CA PRO A 5 -14.64 7.56 6.92
C PRO A 5 -13.29 7.61 7.65
N ALA A 6 -12.97 6.53 8.38
CA ALA A 6 -11.64 6.33 8.95
C ALA A 6 -10.74 5.55 8.00
N ALA A 7 -9.42 5.75 8.10
CA ALA A 7 -8.43 4.99 7.35
C ALA A 7 -7.52 4.19 8.29
N VAL A 8 -7.33 2.89 8.00
CA VAL A 8 -6.33 2.05 8.67
C VAL A 8 -5.22 1.74 7.68
N VAL A 9 -3.98 2.11 8.02
CA VAL A 9 -2.84 2.13 7.10
C VAL A 9 -1.73 1.19 7.57
N LEU A 10 -1.27 0.32 6.67
CA LEU A 10 -0.07 -0.52 6.85
C LEU A 10 1.04 -0.04 5.91
N GLY A 11 2.28 0.04 6.44
CA GLY A 11 3.45 0.46 5.66
C GLY A 11 3.71 1.98 5.67
N ALA A 12 3.17 2.72 6.65
CA ALA A 12 3.24 4.18 6.76
C ALA A 12 4.67 4.76 6.74
N SER A 13 5.69 4.01 7.19
CA SER A 13 7.09 4.47 7.30
C SER A 13 7.90 4.39 5.99
N GLY A 14 7.41 3.67 4.97
CA GLY A 14 8.08 3.57 3.65
C GLY A 14 7.92 4.85 2.82
N SER A 15 8.63 4.94 1.68
CA SER A 15 8.57 6.13 0.81
C SER A 15 7.14 6.44 0.35
N VAL A 16 6.43 5.43 -0.18
CA VAL A 16 5.01 5.60 -0.58
C VAL A 16 4.13 5.81 0.63
N GLY A 17 4.42 5.14 1.76
CA GLY A 17 3.69 5.31 3.02
C GLY A 17 3.76 6.74 3.56
N ASN A 18 4.94 7.35 3.56
CA ASN A 18 5.12 8.75 3.95
C ASN A 18 4.32 9.70 3.05
N ALA A 19 4.33 9.46 1.72
CA ALA A 19 3.52 10.24 0.78
C ALA A 19 2.02 10.04 1.02
N LEU A 20 1.60 8.79 1.29
CA LEU A 20 0.22 8.46 1.59
C LEU A 20 -0.28 9.16 2.86
N ILE A 21 0.48 9.11 3.96
CA ILE A 21 0.11 9.80 5.20
C ILE A 21 0.07 11.31 5.00
N LYS A 22 1.06 11.88 4.31
CA LYS A 22 1.08 13.31 3.97
C LYS A 22 -0.17 13.73 3.19
N GLU A 23 -0.57 12.92 2.20
CA GLU A 23 -1.73 13.21 1.37
C GLU A 23 -3.05 13.00 2.12
N LEU A 24 -3.17 11.97 2.99
CA LEU A 24 -4.33 11.78 3.86
C LEU A 24 -4.54 12.97 4.81
N ILE A 25 -3.45 13.47 5.41
CA ILE A 25 -3.50 14.66 6.27
C ILE A 25 -3.93 15.89 5.47
N ARG A 26 -3.33 16.10 4.30
CA ARG A 26 -3.63 17.26 3.44
C ARG A 26 -5.07 17.25 2.92
N ASN A 27 -5.56 16.09 2.54
CA ASN A 27 -6.90 15.93 1.97
C ASN A 27 -8.00 16.04 3.05
N GLY A 28 -7.74 15.60 4.27
CA GLY A 28 -8.68 15.68 5.39
C GLY A 28 -9.95 14.84 5.25
N SER A 29 -10.01 13.97 4.23
CA SER A 29 -11.21 13.17 3.91
C SER A 29 -11.35 11.90 4.75
N PHE A 30 -10.38 11.60 5.62
CA PHE A 30 -10.41 10.46 6.53
C PHE A 30 -10.14 10.93 7.96
N LYS A 31 -10.99 10.56 8.90
CA LYS A 31 -10.87 10.90 10.33
C LYS A 31 -11.48 9.81 11.20
N PRO A 32 -10.70 9.19 12.12
CA PRO A 32 -9.24 9.32 12.26
C PRO A 32 -8.45 8.55 11.19
N ILE A 33 -7.14 8.82 11.13
CA ILE A 33 -6.16 7.99 10.45
C ILE A 33 -5.48 7.11 11.50
N VAL A 34 -5.46 5.79 11.32
CA VAL A 34 -4.78 4.84 12.20
C VAL A 34 -3.65 4.17 11.43
N THR A 35 -2.43 4.22 11.95
CA THR A 35 -1.26 3.58 11.34
C THR A 35 -0.80 2.39 12.18
N LEU A 36 -0.55 1.24 11.53
CA LEU A 36 0.04 0.07 12.16
C LEU A 36 1.55 0.12 11.90
N VAL A 37 2.34 0.33 12.94
CA VAL A 37 3.78 0.61 12.83
C VAL A 37 4.60 -0.21 13.81
N ARG A 38 5.83 -0.59 13.43
CA ARG A 38 6.80 -1.25 14.33
C ARG A 38 7.42 -0.27 15.32
N ARG A 39 7.59 0.96 14.89
CA ARG A 39 8.21 2.06 15.67
C ARG A 39 7.43 3.32 15.40
N SER A 40 7.26 4.15 16.41
CA SER A 40 6.57 5.42 16.26
C SER A 40 7.20 6.29 15.16
N GLN A 41 6.36 7.08 14.53
CA GLN A 41 6.70 8.04 13.45
C GLN A 41 6.38 9.46 13.94
N PRO A 42 7.17 10.03 14.86
CA PRO A 42 6.84 11.28 15.55
C PRO A 42 6.62 12.45 14.59
N ASP A 43 7.34 12.48 13.46
CA ASP A 43 7.17 13.53 12.45
C ASP A 43 5.81 13.47 11.74
N GLN A 44 5.26 12.26 11.56
CA GLN A 44 3.92 12.10 10.99
C GLN A 44 2.85 12.53 11.99
N VAL A 45 3.04 12.17 13.27
CA VAL A 45 2.13 12.55 14.36
C VAL A 45 2.14 14.06 14.55
N ALA A 46 3.31 14.69 14.58
CA ALA A 46 3.45 16.15 14.70
C ALA A 46 2.75 16.86 13.53
N ARG A 47 3.02 16.43 12.30
CA ARG A 47 2.37 16.99 11.09
C ARG A 47 0.85 16.87 11.14
N ALA A 48 0.33 15.73 11.57
CA ALA A 48 -1.12 15.54 11.68
C ALA A 48 -1.73 16.47 12.71
N ARG A 49 -1.11 16.58 13.90
CA ARG A 49 -1.52 17.50 14.96
C ARG A 49 -1.53 18.95 14.48
N ASP A 50 -0.47 19.39 13.81
CA ASP A 50 -0.33 20.78 13.32
C ASP A 50 -1.37 21.10 12.23
N ALA A 51 -1.84 20.07 11.50
CA ALA A 51 -2.92 20.17 10.52
C ALA A 51 -4.34 19.98 11.13
N GLY A 52 -4.47 19.75 12.43
CA GLY A 52 -5.75 19.46 13.08
C GLY A 52 -6.38 18.13 12.65
N VAL A 53 -5.58 17.17 12.22
CA VAL A 53 -6.01 15.83 11.80
C VAL A 53 -5.67 14.82 12.88
N GLU A 54 -6.64 14.01 13.26
CA GLU A 54 -6.40 12.93 14.23
C GLU A 54 -5.67 11.77 13.58
N LEU A 55 -4.40 11.55 13.98
CA LEU A 55 -3.60 10.40 13.62
C LEU A 55 -3.26 9.61 14.88
N ARG A 56 -3.60 8.33 14.88
CA ARG A 56 -3.31 7.37 15.96
C ARG A 56 -2.33 6.33 15.47
N GLU A 57 -1.32 6.02 16.29
CA GLU A 57 -0.40 4.91 16.02
C GLU A 57 -0.76 3.69 16.86
N THR A 58 -0.85 2.53 16.21
CA THR A 58 -0.91 1.23 16.87
C THR A 58 0.45 0.55 16.71
N LEU A 59 1.16 0.39 17.83
CA LEU A 59 2.49 -0.24 17.84
C LEU A 59 2.35 -1.76 17.78
N VAL A 60 2.94 -2.37 16.75
CA VAL A 60 3.07 -3.81 16.54
C VAL A 60 4.56 -4.13 16.45
N SER A 61 5.24 -4.17 17.58
CA SER A 61 6.70 -4.18 17.67
C SER A 61 7.36 -5.38 16.96
N THR A 62 6.79 -6.56 17.05
CA THR A 62 7.29 -7.77 16.38
C THR A 62 6.90 -7.82 14.91
N MET A 63 5.80 -7.18 14.51
CA MET A 63 5.23 -7.21 13.16
C MET A 63 5.10 -8.66 12.63
N GLU A 64 4.60 -9.55 13.47
CA GLU A 64 4.29 -10.93 13.12
C GLU A 64 2.83 -11.07 12.65
N PRO A 65 2.50 -12.04 11.77
CA PRO A 65 1.17 -12.15 11.19
C PRO A 65 0.02 -12.20 12.22
N VAL A 66 0.15 -13.02 13.26
CA VAL A 66 -0.90 -13.17 14.29
C VAL A 66 -1.11 -11.87 15.08
N GLY A 67 -0.01 -11.23 15.49
CA GLY A 67 -0.06 -9.97 16.21
C GLY A 67 -0.61 -8.83 15.34
N LEU A 68 -0.21 -8.77 14.07
CA LEU A 68 -0.70 -7.77 13.13
C LEU A 68 -2.19 -7.93 12.83
N GLU A 69 -2.67 -9.17 12.65
CA GLU A 69 -4.08 -9.46 12.42
C GLU A 69 -4.93 -9.01 13.62
N ALA A 70 -4.52 -9.39 14.83
CA ALA A 70 -5.21 -9.00 16.07
C ALA A 70 -5.24 -7.48 16.25
N ALA A 71 -4.09 -6.80 16.11
CA ALA A 71 -3.98 -5.35 16.23
C ALA A 71 -4.80 -4.61 15.17
N THR A 72 -4.86 -5.14 13.93
CA THR A 72 -5.70 -4.58 12.86
C THR A 72 -7.18 -4.68 13.22
N GLY A 73 -7.63 -5.86 13.67
CA GLY A 73 -9.01 -6.07 14.06
C GLY A 73 -9.43 -5.18 15.24
N GLU A 74 -8.55 -4.98 16.22
CA GLU A 74 -8.80 -4.08 17.35
C GLU A 74 -8.84 -2.62 16.91
N ALA A 75 -7.91 -2.19 16.08
CA ALA A 75 -7.92 -0.85 15.52
C ALA A 75 -9.25 -0.54 14.82
N VAL A 76 -9.74 -1.46 13.99
CA VAL A 76 -11.04 -1.29 13.31
C VAL A 76 -12.20 -1.26 14.31
N ARG A 77 -12.20 -2.12 15.32
CA ARG A 77 -13.28 -2.13 16.36
C ARG A 77 -13.36 -0.83 17.16
N SER A 78 -12.21 -0.17 17.36
CA SER A 78 -12.16 1.10 18.12
C SER A 78 -12.66 2.31 17.32
N LEU A 79 -12.94 2.14 16.02
CA LEU A 79 -13.38 3.21 15.12
C LEU A 79 -14.91 3.23 14.97
N ALA A 80 -15.46 4.42 14.80
CA ALA A 80 -16.88 4.61 14.44
C ALA A 80 -17.02 4.80 12.92
N GLY A 81 -18.23 4.56 12.39
CA GLY A 81 -18.55 4.80 10.98
C GLY A 81 -17.85 3.85 9.99
N ASP A 82 -17.73 4.28 8.76
CA ASP A 82 -17.09 3.54 7.67
C ASP A 82 -15.56 3.53 7.83
N VAL A 83 -14.95 2.40 7.53
CA VAL A 83 -13.50 2.22 7.62
C VAL A 83 -12.97 1.64 6.32
N VAL A 84 -11.86 2.18 5.83
CA VAL A 84 -11.11 1.63 4.69
C VAL A 84 -9.74 1.16 5.11
N GLY A 85 -9.25 0.11 4.47
CA GLY A 85 -7.88 -0.36 4.60
C GLY A 85 -6.99 0.19 3.48
N LEU A 86 -5.76 0.56 3.82
CA LEU A 86 -4.74 1.00 2.86
C LEU A 86 -3.43 0.27 3.18
N SER A 87 -2.91 -0.53 2.27
CA SER A 87 -1.60 -1.17 2.46
C SER A 87 -0.62 -0.79 1.37
N VAL A 88 0.50 -0.25 1.79
CA VAL A 88 1.67 0.05 0.96
C VAL A 88 2.92 -0.65 1.52
N LEU A 89 2.72 -1.70 2.33
CA LEU A 89 3.81 -2.50 2.88
C LEU A 89 4.45 -3.35 1.78
N GLY A 90 5.76 -3.33 1.73
CA GLY A 90 6.57 -4.19 0.89
C GLY A 90 8.05 -3.91 1.08
N VAL A 91 8.90 -4.87 0.74
CA VAL A 91 10.36 -4.74 0.89
C VAL A 91 10.95 -3.78 -0.15
N GLY A 92 10.29 -3.58 -1.27
CA GLY A 92 10.77 -2.70 -2.34
C GLY A 92 12.10 -3.19 -2.93
N ALA A 93 13.04 -2.27 -3.15
CA ALA A 93 14.36 -2.57 -3.75
C ALA A 93 15.28 -3.42 -2.86
N GLY A 94 14.93 -3.64 -1.60
CA GLY A 94 15.69 -4.49 -0.66
C GLY A 94 15.63 -5.99 -0.96
N THR A 95 14.79 -6.43 -1.88
CA THR A 95 14.51 -7.85 -2.17
C THR A 95 15.72 -8.67 -2.58
N ALA A 96 16.72 -8.05 -3.23
CA ALA A 96 17.93 -8.75 -3.67
C ALA A 96 18.77 -9.34 -2.51
N LYS A 97 18.60 -8.82 -1.29
CA LYS A 97 19.32 -9.24 -0.08
C LYS A 97 18.55 -10.25 0.76
N LEU A 98 17.33 -10.56 0.40
CA LEU A 98 16.44 -11.46 1.15
C LEU A 98 16.36 -12.84 0.48
N THR A 99 16.18 -13.85 1.29
CA THR A 99 15.69 -15.15 0.84
C THR A 99 14.26 -15.02 0.30
N LEU A 100 13.77 -16.04 -0.41
CA LEU A 100 12.38 -16.06 -0.88
C LEU A 100 11.40 -16.05 0.30
N ASP A 101 11.70 -16.78 1.36
CA ASP A 101 10.82 -16.89 2.52
C ASP A 101 10.78 -15.59 3.33
N GLU A 102 11.91 -14.91 3.52
CA GLU A 102 11.94 -13.58 4.13
C GLU A 102 11.14 -12.54 3.30
N HIS A 103 11.23 -12.62 1.97
CA HIS A 103 10.44 -11.75 1.10
C HIS A 103 8.93 -12.05 1.23
N ARG A 104 8.55 -13.34 1.21
CA ARG A 104 7.16 -13.77 1.43
C ARG A 104 6.63 -13.40 2.81
N ALA A 105 7.46 -13.51 3.84
CA ALA A 105 7.07 -13.14 5.20
C ALA A 105 6.56 -11.69 5.27
N VAL A 106 7.21 -10.76 4.58
CA VAL A 106 6.82 -9.35 4.58
C VAL A 106 5.70 -9.08 3.56
N ASP A 107 5.92 -9.42 2.29
CA ASP A 107 5.03 -8.99 1.20
C ASP A 107 3.74 -9.81 1.13
N VAL A 108 3.77 -11.10 1.49
CA VAL A 108 2.60 -11.99 1.45
C VAL A 108 1.95 -12.11 2.83
N GLN A 109 2.70 -12.61 3.82
CA GLN A 109 2.10 -13.02 5.10
C GLN A 109 1.58 -11.83 5.91
N LEU A 110 2.33 -10.72 5.99
CA LEU A 110 1.88 -9.53 6.72
C LEU A 110 0.72 -8.84 6.01
N ASN A 111 0.73 -8.74 4.68
CA ASN A 111 -0.39 -8.16 3.96
C ASN A 111 -1.66 -9.02 4.05
N ALA A 112 -1.53 -10.36 4.01
CA ALA A 112 -2.65 -11.26 4.25
C ALA A 112 -3.20 -11.14 5.68
N ALA A 113 -2.32 -11.03 6.69
CA ALA A 113 -2.72 -10.83 8.09
C ALA A 113 -3.47 -9.50 8.29
N PHE A 114 -2.97 -8.42 7.71
CA PHE A 114 -3.66 -7.14 7.70
C PHE A 114 -5.05 -7.26 7.05
N ALA A 115 -5.12 -7.89 5.89
CA ALA A 115 -6.37 -8.12 5.16
C ALA A 115 -7.39 -8.93 5.98
N ARG A 116 -6.95 -10.01 6.67
CA ARG A 116 -7.79 -10.78 7.59
C ARG A 116 -8.30 -9.95 8.76
N GLY A 117 -7.43 -9.16 9.39
CA GLY A 117 -7.82 -8.27 10.48
C GLY A 117 -8.88 -7.25 10.07
N LEU A 118 -8.77 -6.69 8.86
CA LEU A 118 -9.80 -5.82 8.29
C LEU A 118 -11.13 -6.56 8.08
N LYS A 119 -11.08 -7.76 7.47
CA LYS A 119 -12.26 -8.59 7.18
C LYS A 119 -12.97 -9.06 8.45
N ALA A 120 -12.21 -9.47 9.46
CA ALA A 120 -12.74 -10.02 10.72
C ALA A 120 -13.69 -9.06 11.45
N SER A 121 -13.57 -7.76 11.21
CA SER A 121 -14.48 -6.76 11.78
C SER A 121 -15.90 -6.78 11.16
N GLY A 122 -16.06 -7.35 9.98
CA GLY A 122 -17.29 -7.31 9.16
C GLY A 122 -17.67 -5.92 8.63
N ARG A 123 -16.95 -4.88 9.04
CA ARG A 123 -17.28 -3.46 8.75
C ARG A 123 -16.49 -2.89 7.58
N VAL A 124 -15.25 -3.35 7.39
CA VAL A 124 -14.40 -2.90 6.29
C VAL A 124 -14.80 -3.61 5.00
N LYS A 125 -15.20 -2.85 3.99
CA LYS A 125 -15.63 -3.40 2.70
C LYS A 125 -14.61 -3.21 1.60
N HIS A 126 -13.63 -2.32 1.80
CA HIS A 126 -12.65 -1.96 0.79
C HIS A 126 -11.23 -1.94 1.35
N LEU A 127 -10.30 -2.53 0.60
CA LEU A 127 -8.86 -2.46 0.80
C LEU A 127 -8.19 -1.96 -0.48
N ALA A 128 -7.45 -0.86 -0.39
CA ALA A 128 -6.51 -0.43 -1.43
C ALA A 128 -5.12 -1.03 -1.13
N PHE A 129 -4.63 -1.86 -2.03
CA PHE A 129 -3.37 -2.62 -1.88
C PHE A 129 -2.35 -2.25 -2.96
N MET A 130 -1.15 -1.86 -2.55
CA MET A 130 -0.05 -1.57 -3.47
C MET A 130 0.74 -2.83 -3.79
N SER A 131 0.65 -3.25 -5.03
CA SER A 131 1.43 -4.32 -5.65
C SER A 131 2.55 -3.75 -6.53
N ALA A 132 2.85 -4.38 -7.65
CA ALA A 132 3.80 -3.90 -8.65
C ALA A 132 3.39 -4.35 -10.07
N ALA A 133 3.80 -3.58 -11.07
CA ALA A 133 3.66 -3.99 -12.46
C ALA A 133 4.41 -5.31 -12.71
N GLY A 134 3.78 -6.21 -13.47
CA GLY A 134 4.34 -7.53 -13.74
C GLY A 134 4.09 -8.57 -12.65
N ALA A 135 3.34 -8.25 -11.57
CA ALA A 135 2.95 -9.24 -10.55
C ALA A 135 2.30 -10.48 -11.20
N ASN A 136 2.89 -11.66 -10.92
CA ASN A 136 2.49 -12.93 -11.52
C ASN A 136 2.82 -14.09 -10.56
N PRO A 137 1.84 -14.76 -9.94
CA PRO A 137 2.08 -15.82 -8.96
C PRO A 137 2.72 -17.08 -9.54
N THR A 138 2.72 -17.23 -10.87
CA THR A 138 3.33 -18.38 -11.56
C THR A 138 4.72 -18.08 -12.11
N ALA A 139 5.27 -16.88 -11.91
CA ALA A 139 6.63 -16.54 -12.35
C ALA A 139 7.69 -17.39 -11.62
N ALA A 140 8.90 -17.48 -12.20
CA ALA A 140 9.99 -18.26 -11.61
C ALA A 140 10.36 -17.74 -10.20
N ALA A 141 10.57 -18.68 -9.26
CA ALA A 141 10.90 -18.37 -7.86
C ALA A 141 12.41 -18.17 -7.63
N THR A 142 13.24 -18.64 -8.54
CA THR A 142 14.71 -18.69 -8.40
C THR A 142 15.40 -17.89 -9.48
N GLY A 143 16.62 -17.44 -9.16
CA GLY A 143 17.50 -16.74 -10.10
C GLY A 143 17.94 -15.35 -9.63
N SER A 144 18.91 -14.77 -10.33
CA SER A 144 19.47 -13.43 -10.12
C SER A 144 19.35 -12.58 -11.40
N GLY A 145 19.57 -11.29 -11.31
CA GLY A 145 19.41 -10.39 -12.45
C GLY A 145 17.98 -10.39 -12.99
N ALA A 146 17.74 -10.71 -14.25
CA ALA A 146 16.42 -10.81 -14.85
C ALA A 146 15.52 -11.84 -14.14
N ALA A 147 16.09 -12.96 -13.65
CA ALA A 147 15.40 -13.95 -12.86
C ALA A 147 15.05 -13.45 -11.45
N GLY A 148 15.81 -12.51 -10.89
CA GLY A 148 15.44 -11.79 -9.67
C GLY A 148 14.18 -10.95 -9.83
N MET A 149 13.98 -10.37 -11.00
CA MET A 149 12.71 -9.70 -11.35
C MET A 149 11.54 -10.67 -11.42
N ALA A 150 11.76 -11.89 -11.95
CA ALA A 150 10.73 -12.93 -11.96
C ALA A 150 10.34 -13.36 -10.54
N ARG A 151 11.32 -13.54 -9.63
CA ARG A 151 11.07 -13.82 -8.21
C ARG A 151 10.26 -12.69 -7.55
N TYR A 152 10.62 -11.45 -7.81
CA TYR A 152 9.87 -10.30 -7.30
C TYR A 152 8.43 -10.31 -7.82
N ALA A 153 8.25 -10.50 -9.13
CA ALA A 153 6.93 -10.59 -9.76
C ALA A 153 6.09 -11.72 -9.15
N ARG A 154 6.72 -12.88 -8.87
CA ARG A 154 6.07 -14.00 -8.21
C ARG A 154 5.53 -13.64 -6.83
N VAL A 155 6.39 -13.12 -5.96
CA VAL A 155 5.98 -12.77 -4.58
C VAL A 155 4.90 -11.70 -4.58
N LYS A 156 4.96 -10.72 -5.48
CA LYS A 156 3.90 -9.71 -5.65
C LYS A 156 2.58 -10.34 -6.13
N GLY A 157 2.64 -11.31 -7.05
CA GLY A 157 1.46 -12.06 -7.47
C GLY A 157 0.84 -12.89 -6.35
N GLU A 158 1.68 -13.62 -5.60
CA GLU A 158 1.26 -14.39 -4.41
C GLU A 158 0.61 -13.47 -3.34
N ALA A 159 1.15 -12.26 -3.15
CA ALA A 159 0.58 -11.28 -2.22
C ALA A 159 -0.81 -10.79 -2.68
N GLU A 160 -1.00 -10.55 -3.97
CA GLU A 160 -2.30 -10.17 -4.51
C GLU A 160 -3.36 -11.26 -4.30
N GLU A 161 -3.02 -12.53 -4.55
CA GLU A 161 -3.92 -13.66 -4.31
C GLU A 161 -4.26 -13.77 -2.82
N ALA A 162 -3.25 -13.74 -1.95
CA ALA A 162 -3.44 -13.84 -0.50
C ALA A 162 -4.31 -12.71 0.07
N VAL A 163 -4.13 -11.48 -0.42
CA VAL A 163 -4.94 -10.33 0.01
C VAL A 163 -6.37 -10.40 -0.50
N LYS A 164 -6.60 -10.87 -1.74
CA LYS A 164 -7.95 -11.08 -2.29
C LYS A 164 -8.72 -12.16 -1.53
N GLU A 165 -8.06 -13.27 -1.24
CA GLU A 165 -8.66 -14.41 -0.53
C GLU A 165 -8.99 -14.06 0.93
N SER A 166 -8.03 -13.41 1.60
CA SER A 166 -8.10 -13.10 3.03
C SER A 166 -8.86 -11.81 3.35
N GLY A 167 -8.99 -10.91 2.39
CA GLY A 167 -9.40 -9.52 2.61
C GLY A 167 -10.90 -9.26 2.59
N PRO A 168 -11.26 -7.98 2.67
CA PRO A 168 -12.62 -7.50 2.48
C PRO A 168 -13.20 -7.86 1.11
N ALA A 169 -14.49 -7.64 0.92
CA ALA A 169 -15.21 -7.99 -0.31
C ALA A 169 -14.63 -7.31 -1.56
N VAL A 170 -14.08 -6.11 -1.42
CA VAL A 170 -13.50 -5.35 -2.53
C VAL A 170 -12.04 -5.03 -2.24
N VAL A 171 -11.16 -5.44 -3.17
CA VAL A 171 -9.72 -5.14 -3.13
C VAL A 171 -9.32 -4.42 -4.41
N SER A 172 -8.88 -3.17 -4.27
CA SER A 172 -8.30 -2.38 -5.35
C SER A 172 -6.79 -2.56 -5.37
N ILE A 173 -6.25 -3.17 -6.43
CA ILE A 173 -4.83 -3.47 -6.55
C ILE A 173 -4.15 -2.42 -7.42
N PHE A 174 -3.16 -1.75 -6.88
CA PHE A 174 -2.36 -0.75 -7.58
C PHE A 174 -1.04 -1.36 -8.02
N ARG A 175 -0.79 -1.40 -9.33
CA ARG A 175 0.42 -1.96 -9.94
C ARG A 175 1.29 -0.85 -10.54
N PRO A 176 1.98 -0.04 -9.71
CA PRO A 176 2.98 0.90 -10.21
C PRO A 176 4.14 0.14 -10.86
N ALA A 177 4.71 0.69 -11.93
CA ALA A 177 5.90 0.15 -12.56
C ALA A 177 7.17 0.72 -11.88
N MET A 178 7.69 1.83 -12.37
CA MET A 178 8.82 2.49 -11.75
C MET A 178 8.34 3.66 -10.88
N ILE A 179 8.71 3.62 -9.60
CA ILE A 179 8.31 4.64 -8.63
C ILE A 179 9.40 5.68 -8.52
N ILE A 180 9.06 6.95 -8.79
CA ILE A 180 9.94 8.11 -8.65
C ILE A 180 9.70 8.76 -7.28
N GLY A 181 10.76 9.30 -6.67
CA GLY A 181 10.69 9.92 -5.33
C GLY A 181 10.77 8.90 -4.20
N SER A 182 11.13 7.65 -4.51
CA SER A 182 11.44 6.66 -3.48
C SER A 182 12.88 6.84 -2.98
N GLN A 183 13.16 6.53 -1.72
CA GLN A 183 14.51 6.57 -1.13
C GLN A 183 15.54 5.70 -1.89
N HIS A 184 15.07 4.85 -2.79
CA HIS A 184 15.89 3.92 -3.57
C HIS A 184 16.04 4.33 -5.04
N THR A 185 15.43 5.43 -5.47
CA THR A 185 15.55 5.91 -6.84
C THR A 185 16.79 6.81 -6.94
N PRO A 186 17.83 6.46 -7.74
CA PRO A 186 18.94 7.36 -7.96
C PRO A 186 18.46 8.68 -8.56
N TRP A 187 18.94 9.80 -8.03
CA TRP A 187 18.53 11.15 -8.44
C TRP A 187 18.67 11.42 -9.95
N LEU A 188 19.65 10.76 -10.59
CA LEU A 188 19.86 10.87 -12.03
C LEU A 188 18.73 10.22 -12.83
N LEU A 189 18.18 9.08 -12.35
CA LEU A 189 17.06 8.41 -12.99
C LEU A 189 15.75 9.22 -12.86
N GLU A 190 15.57 9.97 -11.79
CA GLU A 190 14.41 10.86 -11.64
C GLU A 190 14.31 11.90 -12.75
N LYS A 191 15.46 12.40 -13.24
CA LYS A 191 15.51 13.38 -14.30
C LYS A 191 15.44 12.78 -15.72
N VAL A 192 15.96 11.57 -15.91
CA VAL A 192 16.08 10.94 -17.23
C VAL A 192 14.85 10.14 -17.62
N LEU A 193 14.23 9.42 -16.67
CA LEU A 193 13.08 8.55 -16.94
C LEU A 193 11.87 9.26 -17.59
N PRO A 194 11.50 10.49 -17.21
CA PRO A 194 10.39 11.20 -17.86
C PRO A 194 10.63 11.46 -19.35
N LEU A 195 11.90 11.62 -19.77
CA LEU A 195 12.26 11.89 -21.15
C LEU A 195 12.00 10.70 -22.09
N PHE A 196 11.97 9.47 -21.57
CA PHE A 196 11.68 8.26 -22.34
C PHE A 196 10.22 7.79 -22.21
N SER A 197 9.36 8.57 -21.55
CA SER A 197 7.95 8.21 -21.32
C SER A 197 7.16 8.00 -22.61
N PHE A 198 7.55 8.64 -23.73
CA PHE A 198 6.86 8.53 -25.01
C PHE A 198 7.09 7.19 -25.73
N VAL A 199 8.21 6.51 -25.48
CA VAL A 199 8.51 5.16 -26.04
C VAL A 199 8.11 4.03 -25.10
N THR A 200 7.80 4.32 -23.84
CA THR A 200 7.41 3.32 -22.85
C THR A 200 5.91 3.02 -22.96
N PRO A 201 5.50 1.74 -23.09
CA PRO A 201 4.08 1.38 -23.04
C PRO A 201 3.40 1.97 -21.80
N ALA A 202 2.19 2.52 -21.98
CA ALA A 202 1.52 3.33 -20.96
C ALA A 202 1.50 2.66 -19.57
N LYS A 203 1.25 1.35 -19.50
CA LYS A 203 1.19 0.60 -18.24
C LYS A 203 2.54 0.52 -17.46
N TYR A 204 3.66 0.81 -18.13
CA TYR A 204 5.01 0.74 -17.53
C TYR A 204 5.65 2.12 -17.33
N ARG A 205 4.91 3.21 -17.55
CA ARG A 205 5.41 4.55 -17.30
C ARG A 205 5.69 4.77 -15.82
N SER A 206 6.66 5.63 -15.55
CA SER A 206 7.04 6.02 -14.20
C SER A 206 5.93 6.81 -13.52
N ILE A 207 5.76 6.61 -12.23
CA ILE A 207 4.76 7.28 -11.40
C ILE A 207 5.41 7.75 -10.10
N THR A 208 5.00 8.91 -9.58
CA THR A 208 5.53 9.42 -8.32
C THR A 208 4.83 8.81 -7.11
N VAL A 209 5.49 8.85 -5.96
CA VAL A 209 4.90 8.36 -4.69
C VAL A 209 3.61 9.14 -4.35
N GLU A 210 3.55 10.43 -4.66
CA GLU A 210 2.37 11.28 -4.45
C GLU A 210 1.22 10.89 -5.38
N GLN A 211 1.50 10.58 -6.64
CA GLN A 211 0.47 10.15 -7.59
C GLN A 211 -0.14 8.81 -7.20
N ILE A 212 0.67 7.87 -6.68
CA ILE A 212 0.17 6.60 -6.15
C ILE A 212 -0.74 6.88 -4.94
N ALA A 213 -0.28 7.70 -3.99
CA ALA A 213 -1.03 8.06 -2.80
C ALA A 213 -2.40 8.65 -3.14
N LYS A 214 -2.44 9.64 -4.04
CA LYS A 214 -3.69 10.27 -4.50
C LYS A 214 -4.63 9.27 -5.13
N ALA A 215 -4.12 8.40 -6.03
CA ALA A 215 -4.95 7.39 -6.69
C ALA A 215 -5.56 6.41 -5.69
N MET A 216 -4.79 5.94 -4.69
CA MET A 216 -5.28 5.06 -3.64
C MET A 216 -6.36 5.74 -2.78
N ILE A 217 -6.16 7.00 -2.41
CA ILE A 217 -7.13 7.80 -1.65
C ILE A 217 -8.42 8.01 -2.46
N ALA A 218 -8.30 8.46 -3.71
CA ALA A 218 -9.46 8.71 -4.57
C ALA A 218 -10.32 7.46 -4.77
N THR A 219 -9.67 6.30 -5.00
CA THR A 219 -10.37 5.02 -5.12
C THR A 219 -11.06 4.64 -3.81
N SER A 220 -10.40 4.83 -2.67
CA SER A 220 -11.01 4.52 -1.36
C SER A 220 -12.21 5.40 -1.03
N LEU A 221 -12.21 6.65 -1.48
CA LEU A 221 -13.34 7.57 -1.32
C LEU A 221 -14.51 7.26 -2.27
N SER A 222 -14.21 6.69 -3.44
CA SER A 222 -15.25 6.33 -4.43
C SER A 222 -16.07 5.10 -4.06
N THR A 223 -15.66 4.35 -3.01
CA THR A 223 -16.32 3.12 -2.55
C THR A 223 -16.61 2.16 -3.71
N PRO A 224 -15.57 1.60 -4.36
CA PRO A 224 -15.76 0.78 -5.55
C PRO A 224 -16.63 -0.45 -5.28
N ALA A 225 -17.50 -0.79 -6.22
CA ALA A 225 -18.44 -1.92 -6.08
C ALA A 225 -17.81 -3.29 -6.32
N LYS A 226 -16.62 -3.33 -6.97
CA LYS A 226 -15.90 -4.58 -7.31
C LYS A 226 -14.39 -4.38 -7.22
N SER A 227 -13.68 -5.48 -7.02
CA SER A 227 -12.22 -5.51 -7.11
C SER A 227 -11.74 -5.21 -8.52
N ASP A 228 -10.65 -4.43 -8.61
CA ASP A 228 -10.05 -4.07 -9.90
C ASP A 228 -8.53 -3.88 -9.76
N VAL A 229 -7.82 -3.83 -10.89
CA VAL A 229 -6.38 -3.62 -10.98
C VAL A 229 -6.08 -2.30 -11.68
N TYR A 230 -5.35 -1.43 -11.00
CA TYR A 230 -5.03 -0.09 -11.46
C TYR A 230 -3.57 -0.03 -11.92
N HIS A 231 -3.37 0.10 -13.22
CA HIS A 231 -2.07 0.41 -13.84
C HIS A 231 -1.88 1.94 -13.96
N TYR A 232 -0.73 2.36 -14.48
CA TYR A 232 -0.41 3.77 -14.64
C TYR A 232 -1.55 4.61 -15.26
N PRO A 233 -2.20 4.22 -16.38
CA PRO A 233 -3.25 5.05 -16.98
C PRO A 233 -4.45 5.24 -16.07
N GLN A 234 -4.88 4.18 -15.37
CA GLN A 234 -6.01 4.23 -14.44
C GLN A 234 -5.66 5.07 -13.21
N MET A 235 -4.44 4.91 -12.66
CA MET A 235 -3.97 5.74 -11.55
C MET A 235 -3.91 7.21 -11.93
N MET A 236 -3.44 7.54 -13.14
CA MET A 236 -3.38 8.93 -13.61
C MET A 236 -4.75 9.54 -13.84
N ALA A 237 -5.75 8.76 -14.24
CA ALA A 237 -7.14 9.24 -14.37
C ALA A 237 -7.74 9.63 -13.00
N LEU A 238 -7.32 8.96 -11.92
CA LEU A 238 -7.75 9.26 -10.54
C LEU A 238 -7.02 10.48 -9.91
N ASN A 239 -5.98 10.98 -10.55
CA ASN A 239 -5.21 12.14 -10.09
C ASN A 239 -5.70 13.49 -10.65
N ARG A 240 -6.81 13.48 -11.41
CA ARG A 240 -7.39 14.67 -12.05
C ARG A 240 -8.28 15.46 -11.10
#